data_1249b7f20ab1f260c608f4bc35fe79a0
#
_entry.id   1249b7f20ab1f260c608f4bc35fe79a0
#
_cell.length_a   1.000
_cell.length_b   1.000
_cell.length_c   1.000
_cell.angle_alpha   90.00
_cell.angle_beta   90.00
_cell.angle_gamma   90.00
#
_symmetry.space_group_name_H-M   'P 1'
#
loop_
_entity.id
_entity.type
_entity.pdbx_description
1 polymer ?
#
loop_
_entity_poly.entity_id
_entity_poly.type
_entity_poly.pdbx_seq_one_letter_code
_entity_poly.pdbx_strand_id
1 'polypeptide(L)'
;MVSAAATVPHAVSAALSGAGELTLAATVTGPGEAGSVLFAHGFGQTRHAWTATAAALQAHGYRSVAYDARGHGDSARNPADLPYRGEQFTDDLIVVAGEMSPPPVLVAASMGGLFGLIAESRWPGLFRAMVLVDITPRWQPAGVERILAFMTAHPQGFATLDAAADAIAAYLPQRARKSPEALRSVLRQHADGRWYWHWDPRLVEELARDSEQHQGAIAQAAAHVQCPLLLISGGRSDLVTPQTIEEFLSLVPHAQHAHLPEATHMLAGDDNAAFTATVLHYLDALPPASAGASSAVTEYLPGARP
;
A
#
# COMPACT_ATOMS: atom_id res chain seq x y z
N MET A 1 9.06 -37.40 23.55
CA MET A 1 9.21 -35.94 23.82
C MET A 1 8.34 -35.23 22.79
N VAL A 2 7.19 -34.71 23.21
CA VAL A 2 6.25 -33.99 22.34
C VAL A 2 6.82 -32.58 22.21
N SER A 3 7.26 -32.20 21.00
CA SER A 3 7.66 -30.85 20.67
C SER A 3 6.46 -29.92 20.89
N ALA A 4 6.60 -28.96 21.81
CA ALA A 4 5.64 -27.90 21.95
C ALA A 4 5.60 -27.13 20.64
N ALA A 5 4.50 -27.23 19.91
CA ALA A 5 4.22 -26.34 18.79
C ALA A 5 4.25 -24.91 19.32
N ALA A 6 5.26 -24.14 18.92
CA ALA A 6 5.31 -22.72 19.23
C ALA A 6 4.02 -22.09 18.68
N THR A 7 3.20 -21.53 19.55
CA THR A 7 2.01 -20.79 19.16
C THR A 7 2.48 -19.58 18.37
N VAL A 8 2.26 -19.62 17.06
CA VAL A 8 2.56 -18.49 16.16
C VAL A 8 1.70 -17.31 16.63
N PRO A 9 2.28 -16.15 16.96
CA PRO A 9 1.50 -15.04 17.46
C PRO A 9 0.47 -14.62 16.40
N HIS A 10 -0.79 -14.54 16.81
CA HIS A 10 -1.87 -14.06 15.96
C HIS A 10 -1.63 -12.60 15.53
N ALA A 11 -2.22 -12.22 14.39
CA ALA A 11 -2.26 -10.83 13.96
C ALA A 11 -2.85 -9.94 15.07
N VAL A 12 -2.16 -8.85 15.39
CA VAL A 12 -2.56 -7.91 16.44
C VAL A 12 -2.98 -6.60 15.82
N SER A 13 -4.17 -6.12 16.17
CA SER A 13 -4.59 -4.75 15.80
C SER A 13 -3.77 -3.74 16.59
N ALA A 14 -3.29 -2.71 15.93
CA ALA A 14 -2.48 -1.64 16.51
C ALA A 14 -2.99 -0.27 16.02
N ALA A 15 -2.67 0.77 16.78
CA ALA A 15 -2.78 2.16 16.36
C ALA A 15 -1.37 2.72 16.22
N LEU A 16 -1.08 3.33 15.07
CA LEU A 16 0.18 4.00 14.79
C LEU A 16 -0.05 5.52 14.77
N SER A 17 0.98 6.28 15.09
CA SER A 17 0.97 7.71 14.86
C SER A 17 1.31 8.01 13.41
N GLY A 18 0.50 8.81 12.74
CA GLY A 18 0.80 9.44 11.47
C GLY A 18 1.29 10.87 11.67
N ALA A 19 1.63 11.55 10.60
CA ALA A 19 2.04 12.95 10.64
C ALA A 19 0.93 13.84 11.22
N GLY A 20 1.30 14.73 12.14
CA GLY A 20 0.36 15.57 12.88
C GLY A 20 -0.47 14.82 13.92
N GLU A 21 0.08 13.74 14.48
CA GLU A 21 -0.56 12.91 15.51
C GLU A 21 -1.86 12.23 15.05
N LEU A 22 -2.08 12.12 13.73
CA LEU A 22 -3.23 11.42 13.19
C LEU A 22 -3.14 9.92 13.50
N THR A 23 -4.20 9.33 14.03
CA THR A 23 -4.23 7.89 14.34
C THR A 23 -4.41 7.07 13.06
N LEU A 24 -3.49 6.14 12.81
CA LEU A 24 -3.55 5.17 11.72
C LEU A 24 -3.82 3.76 12.27
N ALA A 25 -4.86 3.12 11.76
CA ALA A 25 -5.17 1.74 12.11
C ALA A 25 -4.21 0.78 11.41
N ALA A 26 -3.63 -0.16 12.15
CA ALA A 26 -2.67 -1.10 11.63
C ALA A 26 -2.94 -2.53 12.10
N THR A 27 -2.33 -3.47 11.40
CA THR A 27 -2.22 -4.88 11.78
C THR A 27 -0.75 -5.27 11.79
N VAL A 28 -0.30 -5.84 12.89
CA VAL A 28 1.07 -6.32 13.06
C VAL A 28 1.06 -7.83 13.15
N THR A 29 1.93 -8.49 12.40
CA THR A 29 2.06 -9.96 12.38
C THR A 29 3.53 -10.36 12.44
N GLY A 30 3.80 -11.56 12.96
CA GLY A 30 5.10 -12.21 12.90
C GLY A 30 6.15 -11.75 13.92
N PRO A 31 7.20 -12.54 14.11
CA PRO A 31 8.20 -12.33 15.15
C PRO A 31 9.27 -11.28 14.77
N GLY A 32 9.65 -11.19 13.48
CA GLY A 32 10.66 -10.26 13.01
C GLY A 32 12.11 -10.77 13.00
N GLU A 33 12.31 -12.06 13.21
CA GLU A 33 13.66 -12.68 13.22
C GLU A 33 14.35 -12.58 11.85
N ALA A 34 13.56 -12.66 10.76
CA ALA A 34 14.05 -12.53 9.39
C ALA A 34 14.08 -11.07 8.89
N GLY A 35 13.49 -10.13 9.64
CA GLY A 35 13.38 -8.73 9.28
C GLY A 35 11.95 -8.20 9.32
N SER A 36 11.77 -6.95 8.89
CA SER A 36 10.48 -6.25 8.93
C SER A 36 10.03 -5.82 7.54
N VAL A 37 8.72 -5.93 7.30
CA VAL A 37 8.05 -5.49 6.08
C VAL A 37 6.95 -4.49 6.44
N LEU A 38 6.94 -3.35 5.77
CA LEU A 38 5.87 -2.35 5.84
C LEU A 38 5.01 -2.44 4.59
N PHE A 39 3.71 -2.62 4.76
CA PHE A 39 2.76 -2.68 3.66
C PHE A 39 1.99 -1.36 3.53
N ALA A 40 2.01 -0.76 2.34
CA ALA A 40 1.23 0.42 1.98
C ALA A 40 0.27 0.09 0.82
N HIS A 41 -1.03 0.20 1.08
CA HIS A 41 -2.08 -0.16 0.12
C HIS A 41 -2.33 0.91 -0.95
N GLY A 42 -3.03 0.52 -2.02
CA GLY A 42 -3.47 1.41 -3.08
C GLY A 42 -4.74 2.20 -2.72
N PHE A 43 -5.05 3.20 -3.54
CA PHE A 43 -6.21 4.06 -3.38
C PHE A 43 -7.51 3.22 -3.32
N GLY A 44 -8.37 3.49 -2.33
CA GLY A 44 -9.61 2.74 -2.12
C GLY A 44 -9.45 1.33 -1.55
N GLN A 45 -8.23 0.91 -1.21
CA GLN A 45 -7.95 -0.36 -0.52
C GLN A 45 -7.84 -0.14 1.01
N THR A 46 -7.55 -1.22 1.74
CA THR A 46 -7.26 -1.22 3.16
C THR A 46 -6.06 -2.12 3.46
N ARG A 47 -5.54 -2.05 4.70
CA ARG A 47 -4.52 -2.97 5.22
C ARG A 47 -4.85 -4.45 5.03
N HIS A 48 -6.14 -4.79 4.91
CA HIS A 48 -6.60 -6.16 4.71
C HIS A 48 -6.25 -6.76 3.34
N ALA A 49 -5.87 -5.91 2.35
CA ALA A 49 -5.35 -6.39 1.08
C ALA A 49 -4.09 -7.27 1.22
N TRP A 50 -3.37 -7.11 2.34
CA TRP A 50 -2.10 -7.77 2.60
C TRP A 50 -2.20 -9.01 3.49
N THR A 51 -3.40 -9.39 3.94
CA THR A 51 -3.60 -10.42 4.97
C THR A 51 -2.96 -11.76 4.59
N ALA A 52 -3.17 -12.24 3.37
CA ALA A 52 -2.61 -13.51 2.91
C ALA A 52 -1.07 -13.46 2.81
N THR A 53 -0.54 -12.38 2.21
CA THR A 53 0.91 -12.19 2.09
C THR A 53 1.58 -12.03 3.46
N ALA A 54 0.99 -11.25 4.36
CA ALA A 54 1.50 -11.08 5.72
C ALA A 54 1.55 -12.41 6.50
N ALA A 55 0.51 -13.27 6.35
CA ALA A 55 0.51 -14.60 6.95
C ALA A 55 1.61 -15.50 6.41
N ALA A 56 1.87 -15.44 5.10
CA ALA A 56 2.96 -16.19 4.49
C ALA A 56 4.34 -15.68 4.96
N LEU A 57 4.53 -14.36 5.02
CA LEU A 57 5.76 -13.75 5.54
C LEU A 57 6.01 -14.11 7.00
N GLN A 58 4.96 -14.14 7.81
CA GLN A 58 5.05 -14.60 9.20
C GLN A 58 5.57 -16.03 9.31
N ALA A 59 5.11 -16.95 8.45
CA ALA A 59 5.60 -18.32 8.40
C ALA A 59 7.09 -18.42 8.05
N HIS A 60 7.66 -17.39 7.41
CA HIS A 60 9.08 -17.25 7.08
C HIS A 60 9.86 -16.36 8.09
N GLY A 61 9.27 -16.07 9.25
CA GLY A 61 9.96 -15.33 10.32
C GLY A 61 9.96 -13.82 10.18
N TYR A 62 9.32 -13.25 9.16
CA TYR A 62 9.22 -11.80 9.01
C TYR A 62 8.17 -11.19 9.94
N ARG A 63 8.44 -9.99 10.42
CA ARG A 63 7.44 -9.10 11.01
C ARG A 63 6.81 -8.26 9.90
N SER A 64 5.49 -8.17 9.89
CA SER A 64 4.76 -7.31 8.95
C SER A 64 3.95 -6.27 9.68
N VAL A 65 3.97 -5.05 9.18
CA VAL A 65 3.09 -3.94 9.58
C VAL A 65 2.30 -3.53 8.36
N ALA A 66 0.98 -3.69 8.39
CA ALA A 66 0.07 -3.20 7.36
C ALA A 66 -0.83 -2.15 7.99
N TYR A 67 -0.93 -0.95 7.42
CA TYR A 67 -1.76 0.13 7.95
C TYR A 67 -2.77 0.62 6.92
N ASP A 68 -3.88 1.18 7.40
CA ASP A 68 -4.81 1.93 6.57
C ASP A 68 -4.27 3.36 6.43
N ALA A 69 -4.10 3.83 5.22
CA ALA A 69 -3.72 5.22 4.97
C ALA A 69 -4.79 6.18 5.50
N ARG A 70 -4.42 7.43 5.82
CA ARG A 70 -5.37 8.44 6.25
C ARG A 70 -6.59 8.50 5.34
N GLY A 71 -7.77 8.64 5.94
CA GLY A 71 -9.03 8.68 5.20
C GLY A 71 -9.51 7.34 4.64
N HIS A 72 -8.79 6.24 4.89
CA HIS A 72 -9.15 4.88 4.48
C HIS A 72 -9.42 3.99 5.70
N GLY A 73 -10.21 2.94 5.50
CA GLY A 73 -10.42 1.86 6.46
C GLY A 73 -10.89 2.33 7.82
N ASP A 74 -10.11 2.00 8.83
CA ASP A 74 -10.35 2.37 10.23
C ASP A 74 -9.41 3.51 10.70
N SER A 75 -8.58 4.06 9.81
CA SER A 75 -7.74 5.22 10.09
C SER A 75 -8.54 6.51 10.18
N ALA A 76 -7.99 7.46 10.93
CA ALA A 76 -8.60 8.77 11.07
C ALA A 76 -8.67 9.51 9.73
N ARG A 77 -9.67 10.37 9.61
CA ARG A 77 -9.89 11.28 8.48
C ARG A 77 -9.31 12.66 8.81
N ASN A 78 -8.94 13.40 7.78
CA ASN A 78 -8.63 14.80 7.98
C ASN A 78 -9.85 15.54 8.56
N PRO A 79 -9.65 16.54 9.46
CA PRO A 79 -10.68 17.51 9.83
C PRO A 79 -11.35 18.12 8.59
N ALA A 80 -12.58 18.57 8.74
CA ALA A 80 -13.37 19.06 7.61
C ALA A 80 -12.77 20.28 6.89
N ASP A 81 -12.00 21.08 7.61
CA ASP A 81 -11.31 22.28 7.15
C ASP A 81 -9.89 22.00 6.59
N LEU A 82 -9.40 20.77 6.71
CA LEU A 82 -8.09 20.37 6.22
C LEU A 82 -8.24 19.47 4.97
N PRO A 83 -7.86 19.94 3.77
CA PRO A 83 -7.92 19.15 2.56
C PRO A 83 -6.89 17.99 2.58
N TYR A 84 -7.14 16.94 1.77
CA TYR A 84 -6.18 15.89 1.54
C TYR A 84 -5.13 16.32 0.52
N ARG A 85 -3.85 16.11 0.85
CA ARG A 85 -2.70 16.42 0.00
C ARG A 85 -1.72 15.25 -0.01
N GLY A 86 -1.01 15.05 -1.12
CA GLY A 86 -0.04 13.97 -1.28
C GLY A 86 1.07 13.99 -0.23
N GLU A 87 1.50 15.19 0.20
CA GLU A 87 2.52 15.38 1.23
C GLU A 87 2.14 14.70 2.54
N GLN A 88 0.87 14.76 2.95
CA GLN A 88 0.40 14.16 4.20
C GLN A 88 0.55 12.65 4.21
N PHE A 89 0.31 11.97 3.06
CA PHE A 89 0.48 10.53 2.92
C PHE A 89 1.96 10.13 2.92
N THR A 90 2.80 10.95 2.30
CA THR A 90 4.25 10.76 2.33
C THR A 90 4.79 10.92 3.74
N ASP A 91 4.35 11.96 4.47
CA ASP A 91 4.79 12.24 5.83
C ASP A 91 4.31 11.15 6.81
N ASP A 92 3.07 10.62 6.65
CA ASP A 92 2.60 9.46 7.40
C ASP A 92 3.52 8.26 7.21
N LEU A 93 3.88 7.97 5.95
CA LEU A 93 4.73 6.83 5.63
C LEU A 93 6.15 6.99 6.21
N ILE A 94 6.70 8.22 6.20
CA ILE A 94 7.98 8.54 6.83
C ILE A 94 7.91 8.31 8.35
N VAL A 95 6.85 8.78 9.00
CA VAL A 95 6.67 8.59 10.46
C VAL A 95 6.56 7.09 10.79
N VAL A 96 5.68 6.37 10.11
CA VAL A 96 5.45 4.93 10.36
C VAL A 96 6.72 4.11 10.10
N ALA A 97 7.42 4.37 9.00
CA ALA A 97 8.67 3.66 8.69
C ALA A 97 9.80 4.03 9.65
N GLY A 98 9.87 5.30 10.06
CA GLY A 98 10.89 5.79 11.00
C GLY A 98 10.79 5.20 12.40
N GLU A 99 9.62 4.73 12.81
CA GLU A 99 9.43 3.99 14.08
C GLU A 99 9.87 2.52 13.99
N MET A 100 10.19 2.03 12.79
CA MET A 100 10.63 0.64 12.57
C MET A 100 12.16 0.56 12.56
N SER A 101 12.72 -0.25 13.44
CA SER A 101 14.18 -0.47 13.51
C SER A 101 14.46 -1.98 13.55
N PRO A 102 15.34 -2.49 12.67
CA PRO A 102 16.00 -1.81 11.53
C PRO A 102 15.00 -1.36 10.45
N PRO A 103 15.43 -0.51 9.47
CA PRO A 103 14.59 -0.05 8.37
C PRO A 103 13.84 -1.19 7.70
N PRO A 104 12.51 -1.06 7.46
CA PRO A 104 11.72 -2.12 6.85
C PRO A 104 11.96 -2.23 5.34
N VAL A 105 11.56 -3.36 4.76
CA VAL A 105 11.29 -3.42 3.33
C VAL A 105 9.87 -2.88 3.09
N LEU A 106 9.73 -1.89 2.22
CA LEU A 106 8.43 -1.39 1.81
C LEU A 106 7.84 -2.28 0.70
N VAL A 107 6.64 -2.81 0.89
CA VAL A 107 5.85 -3.46 -0.16
C VAL A 107 4.60 -2.61 -0.38
N ALA A 108 4.52 -1.94 -1.52
CA ALA A 108 3.55 -0.88 -1.71
C ALA A 108 2.85 -0.95 -3.07
N ALA A 109 1.52 -0.87 -3.04
CA ALA A 109 0.69 -0.92 -4.25
C ALA A 109 0.22 0.48 -4.66
N SER A 110 0.24 0.75 -5.97
CA SER A 110 -0.37 1.94 -6.56
C SER A 110 -0.03 3.22 -5.77
N MET A 111 -1.01 3.92 -5.22
CA MET A 111 -0.86 5.12 -4.37
C MET A 111 0.25 4.98 -3.31
N GLY A 112 0.26 3.86 -2.58
CA GLY A 112 1.28 3.60 -1.55
C GLY A 112 2.69 3.54 -2.13
N GLY A 113 2.86 2.99 -3.35
CA GLY A 113 4.13 2.95 -4.07
C GLY A 113 4.61 4.33 -4.51
N LEU A 114 3.71 5.19 -5.00
CA LEU A 114 4.05 6.56 -5.40
C LEU A 114 4.54 7.38 -4.21
N PHE A 115 3.85 7.32 -3.07
CA PHE A 115 4.29 8.00 -1.86
C PHE A 115 5.55 7.37 -1.27
N GLY A 116 5.74 6.06 -1.44
CA GLY A 116 6.98 5.37 -1.09
C GLY A 116 8.20 5.89 -1.84
N LEU A 117 8.09 6.10 -3.16
CA LEU A 117 9.16 6.70 -3.98
C LEU A 117 9.51 8.11 -3.50
N ILE A 118 8.51 8.94 -3.20
CA ILE A 118 8.71 10.29 -2.69
C ILE A 118 9.36 10.24 -1.28
N ALA A 119 8.89 9.35 -0.41
CA ALA A 119 9.41 9.21 0.95
C ALA A 119 10.89 8.81 0.94
N GLU A 120 11.28 7.77 0.18
CA GLU A 120 12.68 7.32 0.05
C GLU A 120 13.56 8.40 -0.59
N SER A 121 13.05 9.14 -1.59
CA SER A 121 13.77 10.25 -2.20
C SER A 121 14.03 11.41 -1.24
N ARG A 122 13.07 11.71 -0.33
CA ARG A 122 13.23 12.74 0.71
C ARG A 122 14.12 12.27 1.87
N TRP A 123 14.08 10.96 2.16
CA TRP A 123 14.77 10.32 3.26
C TRP A 123 15.51 9.07 2.79
N PRO A 124 16.67 9.22 2.14
CA PRO A 124 17.44 8.08 1.65
C PRO A 124 17.80 7.11 2.78
N GLY A 125 17.49 5.83 2.59
CA GLY A 125 17.69 4.78 3.60
C GLY A 125 16.53 4.63 4.58
N LEU A 126 15.39 5.29 4.33
CA LEU A 126 14.13 5.06 5.07
C LEU A 126 13.69 3.60 4.93
N PHE A 127 13.90 3.03 3.74
CA PHE A 127 13.62 1.63 3.46
C PHE A 127 14.90 0.85 3.15
N ARG A 128 15.00 -0.36 3.69
CA ARG A 128 16.06 -1.29 3.33
C ARG A 128 16.00 -1.72 1.86
N ALA A 129 14.80 -1.84 1.32
CA ALA A 129 14.47 -2.14 -0.06
C ALA A 129 13.00 -1.77 -0.33
N MET A 130 12.63 -1.73 -1.60
CA MET A 130 11.25 -1.45 -2.00
C MET A 130 10.72 -2.50 -2.98
N VAL A 131 9.44 -2.84 -2.85
CA VAL A 131 8.65 -3.60 -3.83
C VAL A 131 7.48 -2.75 -4.27
N LEU A 132 7.51 -2.29 -5.51
CA LEU A 132 6.39 -1.57 -6.13
C LEU A 132 5.46 -2.55 -6.80
N VAL A 133 4.19 -2.51 -6.44
CA VAL A 133 3.17 -3.43 -6.92
C VAL A 133 2.27 -2.71 -7.91
N ASP A 134 2.47 -3.04 -9.17
CA ASP A 134 1.74 -2.58 -10.35
C ASP A 134 1.54 -1.06 -10.41
N ILE A 135 2.63 -0.33 -10.23
CA ILE A 135 2.70 1.12 -10.35
C ILE A 135 4.08 1.58 -10.79
N THR A 136 4.11 2.57 -11.66
CA THR A 136 5.29 3.30 -12.13
C THR A 136 5.02 4.80 -11.98
N PRO A 137 6.05 5.67 -11.96
CA PRO A 137 5.88 7.12 -11.86
C PRO A 137 5.01 7.73 -12.96
N ARG A 138 4.96 7.08 -14.11
CA ARG A 138 4.04 7.39 -15.21
C ARG A 138 3.07 6.22 -15.37
N TRP A 139 1.80 6.52 -15.51
CA TRP A 139 0.73 5.54 -15.67
C TRP A 139 -0.20 5.94 -16.82
N GLN A 140 -1.07 5.03 -17.23
CA GLN A 140 -2.07 5.31 -18.26
C GLN A 140 -3.23 6.13 -17.67
N PRO A 141 -3.51 7.35 -18.18
CA PRO A 141 -4.58 8.20 -17.68
C PRO A 141 -5.95 7.52 -17.69
N ALA A 142 -6.26 6.78 -18.76
CA ALA A 142 -7.52 6.06 -18.90
C ALA A 142 -7.76 5.04 -17.77
N GLY A 143 -6.70 4.40 -17.25
CA GLY A 143 -6.81 3.49 -16.11
C GLY A 143 -7.21 4.23 -14.83
N VAL A 144 -6.61 5.39 -14.57
CA VAL A 144 -6.97 6.24 -13.42
C VAL A 144 -8.40 6.77 -13.56
N GLU A 145 -8.79 7.29 -14.73
CA GLU A 145 -10.16 7.74 -14.98
C GLU A 145 -11.18 6.66 -14.68
N ARG A 146 -10.91 5.43 -15.10
CA ARG A 146 -11.77 4.27 -14.83
C ARG A 146 -11.91 3.98 -13.34
N ILE A 147 -10.80 4.05 -12.58
CA ILE A 147 -10.80 3.87 -11.12
C ILE A 147 -11.64 4.96 -10.46
N LEU A 148 -11.42 6.22 -10.81
CA LEU A 148 -12.14 7.36 -10.25
C LEU A 148 -13.64 7.31 -10.58
N ALA A 149 -14.00 6.95 -11.81
CA ALA A 149 -15.38 6.76 -12.22
C ALA A 149 -16.06 5.69 -11.36
N PHE A 150 -15.40 4.56 -11.10
CA PHE A 150 -15.94 3.52 -10.21
C PHE A 150 -16.10 4.02 -8.78
N MET A 151 -15.11 4.72 -8.22
CA MET A 151 -15.13 5.21 -6.84
C MET A 151 -16.23 6.24 -6.59
N THR A 152 -16.60 7.02 -7.62
CA THR A 152 -17.62 8.07 -7.55
C THR A 152 -19.01 7.61 -8.02
N ALA A 153 -19.14 6.41 -8.59
CA ALA A 153 -20.39 5.93 -9.20
C ALA A 153 -21.56 5.81 -8.23
N HIS A 154 -21.28 5.62 -6.92
CA HIS A 154 -22.31 5.37 -5.92
C HIS A 154 -22.22 6.36 -4.73
N PRO A 155 -22.43 7.67 -4.96
CA PRO A 155 -22.27 8.70 -3.92
C PRO A 155 -23.35 8.57 -2.81
N GLN A 156 -24.47 7.90 -3.10
CA GLN A 156 -25.55 7.64 -2.15
C GLN A 156 -25.45 6.25 -1.52
N GLY A 157 -24.31 5.57 -1.65
CA GLY A 157 -24.09 4.23 -1.14
C GLY A 157 -24.97 3.15 -1.78
N PHE A 158 -24.91 1.95 -1.25
CA PHE A 158 -25.63 0.76 -1.71
C PHE A 158 -26.76 0.41 -0.74
N ALA A 159 -27.90 -0.03 -1.27
CA ALA A 159 -29.01 -0.48 -0.43
C ALA A 159 -28.67 -1.78 0.31
N THR A 160 -27.88 -2.65 -0.31
CA THR A 160 -27.47 -3.95 0.26
C THR A 160 -26.02 -4.26 -0.09
N LEU A 161 -25.41 -5.19 0.64
CA LEU A 161 -24.07 -5.71 0.31
C LEU A 161 -24.08 -6.46 -1.04
N ASP A 162 -25.20 -7.10 -1.41
CA ASP A 162 -25.35 -7.74 -2.72
C ASP A 162 -25.27 -6.73 -3.87
N ALA A 163 -25.95 -5.59 -3.74
CA ALA A 163 -25.87 -4.52 -4.74
C ALA A 163 -24.41 -3.99 -4.90
N ALA A 164 -23.66 -3.91 -3.81
CA ALA A 164 -22.25 -3.57 -3.86
C ALA A 164 -21.41 -4.67 -4.53
N ALA A 165 -21.69 -5.94 -4.23
CA ALA A 165 -21.01 -7.07 -4.85
C ALA A 165 -21.25 -7.11 -6.37
N ASP A 166 -22.44 -6.80 -6.82
CA ASP A 166 -22.80 -6.73 -8.25
C ASP A 166 -22.07 -5.56 -8.95
N ALA A 167 -22.00 -4.40 -8.31
CA ALA A 167 -21.26 -3.25 -8.83
C ALA A 167 -19.76 -3.53 -8.96
N ILE A 168 -19.16 -4.20 -7.97
CA ILE A 168 -17.74 -4.62 -8.03
C ILE A 168 -17.53 -5.66 -9.13
N ALA A 169 -18.43 -6.64 -9.26
CA ALA A 169 -18.34 -7.67 -10.30
C ALA A 169 -18.48 -7.06 -11.72
N ALA A 170 -19.31 -6.06 -11.88
CA ALA A 170 -19.42 -5.32 -13.15
C ALA A 170 -18.14 -4.52 -13.47
N TYR A 171 -17.49 -3.94 -12.47
CA TYR A 171 -16.24 -3.22 -12.62
C TYR A 171 -15.04 -4.16 -12.91
N LEU A 172 -15.03 -5.36 -12.32
CA LEU A 172 -13.96 -6.36 -12.44
C LEU A 172 -14.52 -7.69 -13.00
N PRO A 173 -14.98 -7.72 -14.27
CA PRO A 173 -15.72 -8.87 -14.81
C PRO A 173 -14.88 -10.16 -14.92
N GLN A 174 -13.53 -10.04 -14.91
CA GLN A 174 -12.63 -11.16 -14.95
C GLN A 174 -12.39 -11.81 -13.56
N ARG A 175 -12.95 -11.23 -12.48
CA ARG A 175 -12.81 -11.75 -11.13
C ARG A 175 -14.09 -12.43 -10.66
N ALA A 176 -13.93 -13.45 -9.81
CA ALA A 176 -15.09 -14.04 -9.15
C ALA A 176 -15.82 -13.00 -8.30
N ARG A 177 -17.15 -12.98 -8.37
CA ARG A 177 -17.99 -12.12 -7.52
C ARG A 177 -17.72 -12.44 -6.05
N LYS A 178 -17.35 -11.43 -5.28
CA LYS A 178 -17.13 -11.58 -3.83
C LYS A 178 -18.45 -11.86 -3.11
N SER A 179 -18.38 -12.62 -2.01
CA SER A 179 -19.54 -12.76 -1.14
C SER A 179 -19.89 -11.43 -0.47
N PRO A 180 -21.19 -11.16 -0.20
CA PRO A 180 -21.58 -9.94 0.51
C PRO A 180 -20.87 -9.74 1.83
N GLU A 181 -20.65 -10.82 2.59
CA GLU A 181 -19.97 -10.78 3.90
C GLU A 181 -18.52 -10.33 3.77
N ALA A 182 -17.81 -10.73 2.72
CA ALA A 182 -16.43 -10.32 2.47
C ALA A 182 -16.30 -8.81 2.22
N LEU A 183 -17.38 -8.14 1.82
CA LEU A 183 -17.39 -6.69 1.58
C LEU A 183 -17.49 -5.84 2.85
N ARG A 184 -17.77 -6.45 4.01
CA ARG A 184 -17.80 -5.73 5.30
C ARG A 184 -16.45 -5.13 5.69
N SER A 185 -15.36 -5.62 5.12
CA SER A 185 -14.02 -5.04 5.31
C SER A 185 -13.82 -3.73 4.56
N VAL A 186 -14.58 -3.50 3.47
CA VAL A 186 -14.44 -2.33 2.58
C VAL A 186 -15.68 -1.44 2.53
N LEU A 187 -16.74 -1.80 3.23
CA LEU A 187 -17.98 -1.03 3.34
C LEU A 187 -18.34 -0.76 4.80
N ARG A 188 -18.98 0.36 5.06
CA ARG A 188 -19.52 0.74 6.38
C ARG A 188 -21.00 1.03 6.26
N GLN A 189 -21.81 0.46 7.15
CA GLN A 189 -23.24 0.78 7.22
C GLN A 189 -23.43 2.08 8.00
N HIS A 190 -24.13 3.03 7.41
CA HIS A 190 -24.47 4.30 8.03
C HIS A 190 -25.85 4.24 8.72
N ALA A 191 -26.21 5.31 9.45
CA ALA A 191 -27.46 5.39 10.21
C ALA A 191 -28.71 5.36 9.33
N ASP A 192 -28.60 5.68 8.03
CA ASP A 192 -29.67 5.55 7.03
C ASP A 192 -29.90 4.11 6.55
N GLY A 193 -29.13 3.14 7.11
CA GLY A 193 -29.19 1.73 6.76
C GLY A 193 -28.46 1.34 5.47
N ARG A 194 -27.91 2.30 4.75
CA ARG A 194 -27.17 2.06 3.50
C ARG A 194 -25.70 1.77 3.75
N TRP A 195 -25.05 1.14 2.77
CA TRP A 195 -23.65 0.77 2.81
C TRP A 195 -22.83 1.72 1.95
N TYR A 196 -21.79 2.34 2.56
CA TYR A 196 -20.90 3.28 1.91
C TYR A 196 -19.47 2.73 1.90
N TRP A 197 -18.68 3.19 0.93
CA TRP A 197 -17.26 2.87 0.92
C TRP A 197 -16.58 3.35 2.21
N HIS A 198 -15.56 2.62 2.65
CA HIS A 198 -14.82 2.94 3.89
C HIS A 198 -14.01 4.24 3.80
N TRP A 199 -13.65 4.66 2.58
CA TRP A 199 -12.82 5.85 2.40
C TRP A 199 -13.61 7.15 2.54
N ASP A 200 -12.88 8.25 2.82
CA ASP A 200 -13.46 9.59 2.82
C ASP A 200 -13.73 10.02 1.35
N PRO A 201 -14.96 10.40 0.98
CA PRO A 201 -15.27 10.83 -0.38
C PRO A 201 -14.42 12.01 -0.88
N ARG A 202 -13.97 12.90 0.01
CA ARG A 202 -13.08 14.04 -0.30
C ARG A 202 -11.74 13.61 -0.92
N LEU A 203 -11.27 12.40 -0.63
CA LEU A 203 -10.04 11.87 -1.21
C LEU A 203 -10.07 11.85 -2.74
N VAL A 204 -11.21 11.52 -3.34
CA VAL A 204 -11.34 11.46 -4.80
C VAL A 204 -11.24 12.86 -5.40
N GLU A 205 -11.86 13.85 -4.76
CA GLU A 205 -11.89 15.23 -5.27
C GLU A 205 -10.56 15.96 -5.04
N GLU A 206 -9.92 15.75 -3.90
CA GLU A 206 -8.80 16.56 -3.43
C GLU A 206 -7.44 15.96 -3.74
N LEU A 207 -7.32 14.61 -3.80
CA LEU A 207 -6.06 13.92 -4.03
C LEU A 207 -5.89 13.44 -5.47
N ALA A 208 -6.97 12.93 -6.07
CA ALA A 208 -6.88 12.28 -7.38
C ALA A 208 -6.97 13.26 -8.55
N ARG A 209 -7.62 14.42 -8.36
CA ARG A 209 -7.87 15.41 -9.42
C ARG A 209 -6.61 15.90 -10.12
N ASP A 210 -5.54 16.12 -9.34
CA ASP A 210 -4.29 16.70 -9.83
C ASP A 210 -3.17 15.66 -10.01
N SER A 211 -3.52 14.36 -9.96
CA SER A 211 -2.53 13.28 -9.97
C SER A 211 -1.61 13.30 -11.20
N GLU A 212 -2.11 13.67 -12.37
CA GLU A 212 -1.31 13.75 -13.60
C GLU A 212 -0.20 14.83 -13.53
N GLN A 213 -0.47 15.95 -12.86
CA GLN A 213 0.50 17.03 -12.73
C GLN A 213 1.71 16.61 -11.89
N HIS A 214 1.53 15.62 -11.01
CA HIS A 214 2.59 15.14 -10.13
C HIS A 214 3.48 14.07 -10.74
N GLN A 215 3.14 13.48 -11.89
CA GLN A 215 3.93 12.41 -12.51
C GLN A 215 5.40 12.81 -12.74
N GLY A 216 5.64 14.05 -13.16
CA GLY A 216 7.00 14.58 -13.36
C GLY A 216 7.82 14.60 -12.07
N ALA A 217 7.23 15.09 -10.97
CA ALA A 217 7.88 15.13 -9.66
C ALA A 217 8.12 13.72 -9.11
N ILE A 218 7.18 12.80 -9.31
CA ILE A 218 7.33 11.39 -8.89
C ILE A 218 8.42 10.70 -9.69
N ALA A 219 8.53 10.97 -11.00
CA ALA A 219 9.62 10.44 -11.84
C ALA A 219 11.00 10.95 -11.39
N GLN A 220 11.08 12.24 -11.00
CA GLN A 220 12.31 12.78 -10.42
C GLN A 220 12.64 12.11 -9.07
N ALA A 221 11.65 11.91 -8.21
CA ALA A 221 11.84 11.20 -6.95
C ALA A 221 12.33 9.77 -7.19
N ALA A 222 11.74 9.03 -8.12
CA ALA A 222 12.15 7.67 -8.46
C ALA A 222 13.62 7.59 -8.91
N ALA A 223 14.08 8.56 -9.69
CA ALA A 223 15.48 8.62 -10.15
C ALA A 223 16.49 8.82 -9.01
N HIS A 224 16.06 9.28 -7.84
CA HIS A 224 16.89 9.46 -6.65
C HIS A 224 16.87 8.26 -5.69
N VAL A 225 15.99 7.26 -5.91
CA VAL A 225 15.95 6.06 -5.09
C VAL A 225 17.23 5.24 -5.26
N GLN A 226 17.89 4.92 -4.14
CA GLN A 226 19.16 4.20 -4.13
C GLN A 226 19.03 2.78 -3.56
N CYS A 227 18.00 2.52 -2.74
CA CYS A 227 17.81 1.21 -2.15
C CYS A 227 17.43 0.17 -3.22
N PRO A 228 17.70 -1.14 -2.99
CA PRO A 228 17.25 -2.21 -3.88
C PRO A 228 15.75 -2.10 -4.15
N LEU A 229 15.35 -2.24 -5.41
CA LEU A 229 13.96 -2.05 -5.83
C LEU A 229 13.51 -3.16 -6.77
N LEU A 230 12.33 -3.71 -6.51
CA LEU A 230 11.61 -4.63 -7.37
C LEU A 230 10.30 -4.00 -7.84
N LEU A 231 10.07 -3.95 -9.15
CA LEU A 231 8.76 -3.69 -9.74
C LEU A 231 8.07 -5.03 -10.04
N ILE A 232 6.87 -5.26 -9.51
CA ILE A 232 6.00 -6.38 -9.89
C ILE A 232 4.86 -5.82 -10.72
N SER A 233 4.71 -6.26 -11.97
CA SER A 233 3.63 -5.83 -12.87
C SER A 233 2.67 -6.96 -13.20
N GLY A 234 1.38 -6.60 -13.38
CA GLY A 234 0.34 -7.51 -13.84
C GLY A 234 0.19 -7.48 -15.37
N GLY A 235 0.09 -8.63 -16.02
CA GLY A 235 -0.12 -8.72 -17.47
C GLY A 235 -1.49 -8.23 -17.94
N ARG A 236 -2.43 -8.06 -17.00
CA ARG A 236 -3.78 -7.52 -17.25
C ARG A 236 -4.00 -6.16 -16.56
N SER A 237 -2.90 -5.44 -16.27
CA SER A 237 -2.98 -4.09 -15.73
C SER A 237 -3.47 -3.10 -16.79
N ASP A 238 -4.30 -2.16 -16.36
CA ASP A 238 -4.74 -1.01 -17.15
C ASP A 238 -3.98 0.28 -16.79
N LEU A 239 -3.07 0.23 -15.82
CA LEU A 239 -2.23 1.35 -15.40
C LEU A 239 -0.79 1.22 -15.87
N VAL A 240 -0.23 0.02 -15.81
CA VAL A 240 1.18 -0.26 -16.10
C VAL A 240 1.29 -1.02 -17.42
N THR A 241 2.00 -0.43 -18.36
CA THR A 241 2.21 -0.97 -19.72
C THR A 241 3.69 -1.31 -19.95
N PRO A 242 4.03 -2.09 -20.97
CA PRO A 242 5.43 -2.32 -21.33
C PRO A 242 6.22 -1.02 -21.49
N GLN A 243 5.62 0.02 -22.07
CA GLN A 243 6.26 1.33 -22.23
C GLN A 243 6.56 1.99 -20.89
N THR A 244 5.58 2.02 -19.95
CA THR A 244 5.81 2.66 -18.65
C THR A 244 6.80 1.88 -17.78
N ILE A 245 6.90 0.55 -17.98
CA ILE A 245 7.92 -0.30 -17.36
C ILE A 245 9.31 0.07 -17.91
N GLU A 246 9.47 0.15 -19.22
CA GLU A 246 10.75 0.52 -19.87
C GLU A 246 11.21 1.91 -19.44
N GLU A 247 10.31 2.90 -19.41
CA GLU A 247 10.59 4.23 -18.88
C GLU A 247 11.05 4.19 -17.43
N PHE A 248 10.38 3.40 -16.59
CA PHE A 248 10.74 3.26 -15.17
C PHE A 248 12.11 2.62 -14.99
N LEU A 249 12.40 1.53 -15.69
CA LEU A 249 13.70 0.85 -15.63
C LEU A 249 14.85 1.73 -16.18
N SER A 250 14.53 2.66 -17.09
CA SER A 250 15.49 3.66 -17.55
C SER A 250 15.78 4.73 -16.49
N LEU A 251 14.77 5.09 -15.67
CA LEU A 251 14.91 6.04 -14.55
C LEU A 251 15.64 5.41 -13.35
N VAL A 252 15.41 4.11 -13.11
CA VAL A 252 15.95 3.36 -11.97
C VAL A 252 16.67 2.11 -12.49
N PRO A 253 17.89 2.25 -13.08
CA PRO A 253 18.57 1.14 -13.78
C PRO A 253 18.92 -0.07 -12.90
N HIS A 254 18.96 0.08 -11.57
CA HIS A 254 19.21 -1.00 -10.63
C HIS A 254 17.93 -1.73 -10.21
N ALA A 255 16.76 -1.26 -10.63
CA ALA A 255 15.50 -1.93 -10.33
C ALA A 255 15.39 -3.28 -11.05
N GLN A 256 14.90 -4.28 -10.34
CA GLN A 256 14.50 -5.56 -10.89
C GLN A 256 13.03 -5.49 -11.34
N HIS A 257 12.65 -6.33 -12.28
CA HIS A 257 11.28 -6.44 -12.75
C HIS A 257 10.79 -7.90 -12.76
N ALA A 258 9.62 -8.13 -12.17
CA ALA A 258 8.90 -9.39 -12.23
C ALA A 258 7.52 -9.17 -12.89
N HIS A 259 7.20 -9.99 -13.88
CA HIS A 259 5.93 -9.92 -14.60
C HIS A 259 5.03 -11.10 -14.24
N LEU A 260 3.79 -10.82 -13.81
CA LEU A 260 2.77 -11.82 -13.49
C LEU A 260 1.66 -11.78 -14.57
N PRO A 261 1.69 -12.66 -15.59
CA PRO A 261 0.86 -12.53 -16.79
C PRO A 261 -0.64 -12.51 -16.54
N GLU A 262 -1.10 -13.27 -15.55
CA GLU A 262 -2.53 -13.44 -15.24
C GLU A 262 -3.06 -12.39 -14.25
N ALA A 263 -2.18 -11.60 -13.65
CA ALA A 263 -2.56 -10.66 -12.61
C ALA A 263 -3.11 -9.35 -13.18
N THR A 264 -4.09 -8.78 -12.48
CA THR A 264 -4.67 -7.46 -12.74
C THR A 264 -3.99 -6.40 -11.88
N HIS A 265 -4.40 -5.12 -11.98
CA HIS A 265 -3.92 -4.06 -11.09
C HIS A 265 -4.17 -4.35 -9.59
N MET A 266 -5.06 -5.27 -9.26
CA MET A 266 -5.41 -5.62 -7.88
C MET A 266 -4.56 -6.77 -7.30
N LEU A 267 -3.32 -6.97 -7.77
CA LEU A 267 -2.41 -8.06 -7.39
C LEU A 267 -2.34 -8.33 -5.88
N ALA A 268 -2.27 -7.28 -5.08
CA ALA A 268 -2.15 -7.39 -3.63
C ALA A 268 -3.45 -7.84 -2.95
N GLY A 269 -4.60 -7.47 -3.53
CA GLY A 269 -5.93 -7.79 -2.98
C GLY A 269 -6.51 -9.11 -3.44
N ASP A 270 -5.88 -9.74 -4.42
CA ASP A 270 -6.20 -11.09 -4.89
C ASP A 270 -5.34 -12.07 -4.12
N ASP A 271 -5.91 -13.06 -3.49
CA ASP A 271 -5.17 -14.14 -2.83
C ASP A 271 -4.23 -14.83 -3.86
N ASN A 272 -3.16 -14.12 -4.21
CA ASN A 272 -2.29 -14.44 -5.33
C ASN A 272 -1.01 -15.07 -4.80
N ALA A 273 -0.99 -16.41 -4.82
CA ALA A 273 0.16 -17.19 -4.40
C ALA A 273 1.44 -16.83 -5.20
N ALA A 274 1.31 -16.51 -6.50
CA ALA A 274 2.45 -16.14 -7.33
C ALA A 274 3.04 -14.78 -6.90
N PHE A 275 2.18 -13.81 -6.54
CA PHE A 275 2.62 -12.54 -5.98
C PHE A 275 3.38 -12.74 -4.67
N THR A 276 2.78 -13.48 -3.73
CA THR A 276 3.39 -13.77 -2.43
C THR A 276 4.73 -14.50 -2.57
N ALA A 277 4.82 -15.49 -3.46
CA ALA A 277 6.06 -16.21 -3.74
C ALA A 277 7.13 -15.29 -4.34
N THR A 278 6.76 -14.37 -5.23
CA THR A 278 7.68 -13.38 -5.81
C THR A 278 8.23 -12.43 -4.75
N VAL A 279 7.38 -11.95 -3.83
CA VAL A 279 7.81 -11.10 -2.70
C VAL A 279 8.78 -11.88 -1.80
N LEU A 280 8.45 -13.10 -1.40
CA LEU A 280 9.33 -13.94 -0.56
C LEU A 280 10.67 -14.18 -1.24
N HIS A 281 10.68 -14.58 -2.51
CA HIS A 281 11.91 -14.79 -3.27
C HIS A 281 12.81 -13.55 -3.29
N TYR A 282 12.21 -12.37 -3.49
CA TYR A 282 12.96 -11.11 -3.47
C TYR A 282 13.53 -10.81 -2.08
N LEU A 283 12.74 -10.99 -1.02
CA LEU A 283 13.19 -10.76 0.36
C LEU A 283 14.35 -11.68 0.75
N ASP A 284 14.30 -12.95 0.37
CA ASP A 284 15.35 -13.94 0.64
C ASP A 284 16.65 -13.65 -0.12
N ALA A 285 16.56 -12.98 -1.29
CA ALA A 285 17.71 -12.59 -2.08
C ALA A 285 18.39 -11.29 -1.60
N LEU A 286 17.74 -10.53 -0.70
CA LEU A 286 18.33 -9.30 -0.17
C LEU A 286 19.54 -9.60 0.73
N PRO A 287 20.63 -8.82 0.64
CA PRO A 287 21.75 -8.98 1.55
C PRO A 287 21.27 -8.82 3.00
N PRO A 288 21.93 -9.46 4.00
CA PRO A 288 21.57 -9.30 5.40
C PRO A 288 21.47 -7.81 5.79
N ALA A 289 20.54 -7.46 6.68
CA ALA A 289 20.45 -6.11 7.20
C ALA A 289 21.79 -5.75 7.89
N SER A 290 22.50 -4.74 7.41
CA SER A 290 23.69 -4.25 8.07
C SER A 290 23.32 -3.67 9.44
N ALA A 291 23.97 -4.13 10.51
CA ALA A 291 23.72 -3.69 11.89
C ALA A 291 24.09 -2.21 12.17
N GLY A 292 24.26 -1.37 11.15
CA GLY A 292 24.82 -0.03 11.26
C GLY A 292 24.00 1.12 10.69
N ALA A 293 22.81 0.91 10.15
CA ALA A 293 21.95 2.02 9.72
C ALA A 293 21.21 2.60 10.97
N SER A 294 21.88 3.50 11.66
CA SER A 294 21.33 4.26 12.78
C SER A 294 20.24 5.20 12.29
N SER A 295 19.14 5.20 13.00
CA SER A 295 17.93 6.03 12.82
C SER A 295 18.25 7.54 12.89
N ALA A 296 18.63 8.16 11.77
CA ALA A 296 18.67 9.62 11.63
C ALA A 296 17.24 10.23 11.57
N VAL A 297 16.21 9.42 11.54
CA VAL A 297 14.80 9.86 11.43
C VAL A 297 14.29 10.49 12.73
N THR A 298 14.90 10.20 13.88
CA THR A 298 14.42 10.67 15.20
C THR A 298 14.62 12.17 15.41
N GLU A 299 15.48 12.84 14.64
CA GLU A 299 15.76 14.28 14.81
C GLU A 299 14.87 15.23 13.97
N TYR A 300 14.00 14.71 13.11
CA TYR A 300 13.26 15.54 12.13
C TYR A 300 11.77 15.24 12.04
N LEU A 301 11.14 14.83 13.13
CA LEU A 301 9.69 14.77 13.15
C LEU A 301 9.14 16.21 13.17
N PRO A 302 8.29 16.64 12.24
CA PRO A 302 7.64 17.95 12.29
C PRO A 302 6.73 18.00 13.53
N GLY A 303 7.22 18.61 14.59
CA GLY A 303 6.55 18.74 15.89
C GLY A 303 7.50 18.85 17.07
N ALA A 304 8.72 18.36 16.98
CA ALA A 304 9.76 18.60 17.99
C ALA A 304 10.37 19.99 17.77
N ARG A 305 9.73 21.04 18.29
CA ARG A 305 10.40 22.31 18.57
C ARG A 305 11.00 22.24 19.98
N PRO A 306 12.26 22.77 20.15
CA PRO A 306 12.87 22.83 21.46
C PRO A 306 12.11 23.70 22.45
#